data_b07e36314cda4b9d4e03e79bd6aafda8
#
_entry.id   b07e36314cda4b9d4e03e79bd6aafda8
#
_cell.length_a   1.000
_cell.length_b   1.000
_cell.length_c   1.000
_cell.angle_alpha   90.00
_cell.angle_beta   90.00
_cell.angle_gamma   90.00
#
_symmetry.space_group_name_H-M   'P 1'
#
loop_
_entity.id
_entity.type
_entity.pdbx_description
1 polymer ?
#
loop_
_entity_poly.entity_id
_entity_poly.type
_entity_poly.pdbx_seq_one_letter_code
_entity_poly.pdbx_strand_id
1 'polypeptide(L)'
;MTPTHVSLRSGVYADSVRLMQVSREIGARDGVSAVLVAMATPLNLELAAGMGLAPDGAAQPDQLLIALRATDDAELTAAVAAVEAALTAREDRGSAQAIPARTVGAALADAADPALAIVSVPGQYAVAEAADAIAAGRSVLVFSDGVPVEHEVALKRAAHEAGVLVMGPDCGTAIVSGVALGFANVVRRGPVGLVAASGTGAQQVSCLLDAAGVGVSHVLGVGGRDLSTAVGGLATLDALAALDEDPATERVLLVSKPPAPEVAERVQQAAAQLSTPVRSAALSPESPDLTAAVEALLGDLGVAVPEWPARPGAADAVPPGAVLKGFYSGGTLADEAMLIAAPALGDVRSNTPLRPELDLDTGQGTDLRATGHVVVDFGDDALTVGRAHPMIDPTLRLEAIAALAQSGEPAVLLLDVVLGHGADPDPAAALAPALQAAGLPVVVALVGTEADPQGWSRQADALAEAGAAVYASNAQATRYALDLIGEHA
;
A
#
# COMPACT_ATOMS: atom_id res chain seq x y z
N MET A 1 22.98 28.93 17.37
CA MET A 1 22.07 28.55 16.24
C MET A 1 22.32 27.08 15.99
N THR A 2 21.30 26.26 15.87
CA THR A 2 21.44 24.87 15.46
C THR A 2 21.94 24.82 14.01
N PRO A 3 23.05 24.12 13.70
CA PRO A 3 23.61 24.11 12.37
C PRO A 3 22.69 23.40 11.38
N THR A 4 22.63 23.93 10.15
CA THR A 4 21.79 23.41 9.07
C THR A 4 22.59 23.23 7.79
N HIS A 5 22.19 22.24 6.97
CA HIS A 5 22.71 22.03 5.64
C HIS A 5 21.53 21.92 4.67
N VAL A 6 21.53 22.73 3.62
CA VAL A 6 20.56 22.63 2.53
C VAL A 6 21.30 22.69 1.21
N SER A 7 21.11 21.69 0.36
CA SER A 7 21.72 21.63 -0.96
C SER A 7 20.78 21.07 -2.02
N LEU A 8 20.91 21.56 -3.24
CA LEU A 8 20.23 21.07 -4.44
C LEU A 8 21.25 20.43 -5.38
N ARG A 9 20.93 19.27 -5.93
CA ARG A 9 21.83 18.53 -6.83
C ARG A 9 21.11 18.18 -8.13
N SER A 10 21.72 18.57 -9.23
CA SER A 10 21.25 18.22 -10.56
C SER A 10 21.85 16.90 -11.03
N GLY A 11 21.11 16.17 -11.87
CA GLY A 11 21.57 14.92 -12.48
C GLY A 11 21.67 13.72 -11.53
N VAL A 12 21.06 13.83 -10.35
CA VAL A 12 20.88 12.72 -9.40
C VAL A 12 19.41 12.42 -9.31
N TYR A 13 19.01 11.26 -9.77
CA TYR A 13 17.67 10.73 -9.58
C TYR A 13 17.73 9.51 -8.64
N ALA A 14 16.88 9.48 -7.66
CA ALA A 14 16.63 8.31 -6.86
C ALA A 14 15.12 8.19 -6.65
N ASP A 15 14.64 6.96 -6.57
CA ASP A 15 13.22 6.71 -6.37
C ASP A 15 12.77 7.23 -4.99
N SER A 16 11.51 7.66 -4.90
CA SER A 16 10.96 8.33 -3.72
C SER A 16 11.00 7.45 -2.47
N VAL A 17 10.76 6.14 -2.61
CA VAL A 17 10.80 5.19 -1.48
C VAL A 17 12.21 5.12 -0.90
N ARG A 18 13.23 5.04 -1.76
CA ARG A 18 14.63 5.06 -1.33
C ARG A 18 14.99 6.36 -0.63
N LEU A 19 14.57 7.52 -1.20
CA LEU A 19 14.86 8.82 -0.59
C LEU A 19 14.19 8.96 0.78
N MET A 20 12.97 8.45 0.93
CA MET A 20 12.26 8.42 2.21
C MET A 20 12.93 7.48 3.22
N GLN A 21 13.40 6.30 2.80
CA GLN A 21 14.17 5.40 3.66
C GLN A 21 15.46 6.06 4.14
N VAL A 22 16.19 6.74 3.25
CA VAL A 22 17.38 7.51 3.62
C VAL A 22 17.02 8.62 4.62
N SER A 23 15.95 9.39 4.37
CA SER A 23 15.49 10.42 5.31
C SER A 23 15.20 9.83 6.70
N ARG A 24 14.51 8.70 6.75
CA ARG A 24 14.18 8.02 8.00
C ARG A 24 15.42 7.50 8.72
N GLU A 25 16.32 6.80 8.02
CA GLU A 25 17.56 6.27 8.59
C GLU A 25 18.42 7.38 9.19
N ILE A 26 18.56 8.50 8.46
CA ILE A 26 19.34 9.63 8.92
C ILE A 26 18.61 10.36 10.06
N GLY A 27 17.29 10.47 10.02
CA GLY A 27 16.47 11.07 11.08
C GLY A 27 16.50 10.31 12.40
N ALA A 28 16.75 9.00 12.37
CA ALA A 28 16.90 8.17 13.55
C ALA A 28 18.28 8.28 14.24
N ARG A 29 19.23 9.02 13.67
CA ARG A 29 20.58 9.21 14.24
C ARG A 29 20.53 10.18 15.41
N ASP A 30 21.27 9.87 16.45
CA ASP A 30 21.48 10.81 17.55
C ASP A 30 22.08 12.13 17.02
N GLY A 31 21.55 13.25 17.52
CA GLY A 31 22.02 14.57 17.11
C GLY A 31 21.37 15.15 15.84
N VAL A 32 20.55 14.39 15.09
CA VAL A 32 19.78 14.92 13.96
C VAL A 32 18.38 15.33 14.45
N SER A 33 18.03 16.61 14.27
CA SER A 33 16.74 17.15 14.72
C SER A 33 15.73 17.36 13.58
N ALA A 34 16.18 17.39 12.33
CA ALA A 34 15.33 17.44 11.15
C ALA A 34 16.09 16.96 9.93
N VAL A 35 15.43 16.21 9.04
CA VAL A 35 15.98 15.73 7.77
C VAL A 35 14.89 15.62 6.72
N LEU A 36 15.22 16.03 5.50
CA LEU A 36 14.43 15.79 4.30
C LEU A 36 15.38 15.53 3.14
N VAL A 37 15.34 14.32 2.59
CA VAL A 37 16.03 13.94 1.35
C VAL A 37 14.97 13.56 0.34
N ALA A 38 14.72 14.40 -0.64
CA ALA A 38 13.62 14.26 -1.60
C ALA A 38 13.93 14.94 -2.93
N MET A 39 13.18 14.64 -3.98
CA MET A 39 13.22 15.46 -5.20
C MET A 39 12.63 16.85 -4.90
N ALA A 40 13.19 17.91 -5.50
CA ALA A 40 12.82 19.31 -5.22
C ALA A 40 11.50 19.71 -5.92
N THR A 41 10.46 18.91 -5.74
CA THR A 41 9.09 19.25 -6.19
C THR A 41 8.55 20.45 -5.40
N PRO A 42 7.58 21.21 -5.91
CA PRO A 42 7.00 22.35 -5.20
C PRO A 42 6.60 22.01 -3.76
N LEU A 43 5.99 20.84 -3.58
CA LEU A 43 5.53 20.36 -2.29
C LEU A 43 6.68 20.04 -1.33
N ASN A 44 7.73 19.35 -1.78
CA ASN A 44 8.89 19.05 -0.94
C ASN A 44 9.66 20.33 -0.57
N LEU A 45 9.60 21.36 -1.42
CA LEU A 45 10.13 22.69 -1.10
C LEU A 45 9.28 23.39 -0.04
N GLU A 46 7.95 23.26 -0.08
CA GLU A 46 7.05 23.77 0.98
C GLU A 46 7.31 23.07 2.31
N LEU A 47 7.47 21.73 2.29
CA LEU A 47 7.83 20.96 3.49
C LEU A 47 9.17 21.43 4.07
N ALA A 48 10.21 21.56 3.23
CA ALA A 48 11.50 22.08 3.67
C ALA A 48 11.39 23.49 4.26
N ALA A 49 10.58 24.37 3.67
CA ALA A 49 10.30 25.71 4.17
C ALA A 49 9.58 25.67 5.52
N GLY A 50 8.59 24.79 5.69
CA GLY A 50 7.90 24.57 6.95
C GLY A 50 8.83 24.09 8.08
N MET A 51 9.85 23.30 7.72
CA MET A 51 10.93 22.86 8.63
C MET A 51 11.97 23.95 8.88
N GLY A 52 11.89 25.11 8.22
CA GLY A 52 12.91 26.17 8.26
C GLY A 52 14.23 25.78 7.57
N LEU A 53 14.15 24.95 6.53
CA LEU A 53 15.25 24.40 5.75
C LEU A 53 15.06 24.70 4.23
N ALA A 54 14.45 25.83 3.90
CA ALA A 54 14.29 26.23 2.50
C ALA A 54 15.64 26.41 1.80
N PRO A 55 15.80 25.94 0.55
CA PRO A 55 17.02 26.19 -0.22
C PRO A 55 17.13 27.65 -0.65
N ASP A 56 18.36 28.14 -0.76
CA ASP A 56 18.65 29.45 -1.31
C ASP A 56 18.54 29.42 -2.84
N GLY A 57 17.57 30.14 -3.42
CA GLY A 57 17.39 30.29 -4.87
C GLY A 57 16.30 29.38 -5.47
N ALA A 58 16.17 29.45 -6.81
CA ALA A 58 15.15 28.70 -7.54
C ALA A 58 15.58 27.23 -7.69
N ALA A 59 14.73 26.32 -7.21
CA ALA A 59 14.91 24.88 -7.37
C ALA A 59 14.12 24.37 -8.60
N GLN A 60 14.62 23.31 -9.24
CA GLN A 60 13.94 22.61 -10.32
C GLN A 60 13.44 21.25 -9.81
N PRO A 61 12.26 20.78 -10.25
CA PRO A 61 11.66 19.52 -9.75
C PRO A 61 12.51 18.26 -9.97
N ASP A 62 13.45 18.31 -10.92
CA ASP A 62 14.40 17.24 -11.25
C ASP A 62 15.69 17.26 -10.43
N GLN A 63 15.81 18.18 -9.48
CA GLN A 63 16.95 18.26 -8.57
C GLN A 63 16.66 17.47 -7.29
N LEU A 64 17.70 16.84 -6.74
CA LEU A 64 17.65 16.24 -5.40
C LEU A 64 17.87 17.32 -4.34
N LEU A 65 16.92 17.46 -3.42
CA LEU A 65 17.03 18.30 -2.22
C LEU A 65 17.58 17.45 -1.07
N ILE A 66 18.62 17.96 -0.39
CA ILE A 66 19.13 17.43 0.87
C ILE A 66 19.07 18.55 1.88
N ALA A 67 18.20 18.42 2.88
CA ALA A 67 17.96 19.40 3.91
C ALA A 67 18.09 18.77 5.30
N LEU A 68 18.99 19.27 6.14
CA LEU A 68 19.36 18.68 7.43
C LEU A 68 19.50 19.77 8.49
N ARG A 69 19.14 19.42 9.74
CA ARG A 69 19.44 20.19 10.95
C ARG A 69 19.96 19.25 12.02
N ALA A 70 21.09 19.60 12.65
CA ALA A 70 21.68 18.81 13.70
C ALA A 70 21.99 19.66 14.97
N THR A 71 22.30 19.01 16.06
CA THR A 71 22.58 19.63 17.35
C THR A 71 23.89 20.46 17.31
N ASP A 72 24.88 19.99 16.56
CA ASP A 72 26.17 20.64 16.38
C ASP A 72 26.79 20.37 14.99
N ASP A 73 27.90 21.03 14.68
CA ASP A 73 28.56 20.94 13.38
C ASP A 73 29.20 19.57 13.11
N ALA A 74 29.60 18.84 14.13
CA ALA A 74 30.17 17.50 14.00
C ALA A 74 29.09 16.50 13.58
N GLU A 75 27.93 16.53 14.26
CA GLU A 75 26.78 15.70 13.92
C GLU A 75 26.20 16.06 12.55
N LEU A 76 26.16 17.36 12.20
CA LEU A 76 25.73 17.77 10.86
C LEU A 76 26.65 17.22 9.78
N THR A 77 27.96 17.30 9.97
CA THR A 77 28.96 16.77 9.01
C THR A 77 28.81 15.25 8.87
N ALA A 78 28.63 14.55 9.99
CA ALA A 78 28.43 13.10 10.01
C ALA A 78 27.12 12.69 9.31
N ALA A 79 26.04 13.45 9.53
CA ALA A 79 24.73 13.19 8.90
C ALA A 79 24.81 13.41 7.37
N VAL A 80 25.43 14.50 6.92
CA VAL A 80 25.65 14.77 5.48
C VAL A 80 26.47 13.63 4.85
N ALA A 81 27.56 13.22 5.48
CA ALA A 81 28.38 12.11 4.99
C ALA A 81 27.59 10.78 4.93
N ALA A 82 26.69 10.54 5.88
CA ALA A 82 25.84 9.37 5.89
C ALA A 82 24.79 9.41 4.77
N VAL A 83 24.17 10.56 4.47
CA VAL A 83 23.31 10.74 3.29
C VAL A 83 24.08 10.41 2.01
N GLU A 84 25.30 10.94 1.87
CA GLU A 84 26.16 10.66 0.71
C GLU A 84 26.44 9.16 0.56
N ALA A 85 26.82 8.53 1.65
CA ALA A 85 27.07 7.10 1.67
C ALA A 85 25.82 6.30 1.30
N ALA A 86 24.65 6.65 1.85
CA ALA A 86 23.38 5.98 1.56
C ALA A 86 22.93 6.18 0.10
N LEU A 87 23.15 7.39 -0.47
CA LEU A 87 22.83 7.67 -1.87
C LEU A 87 23.82 7.00 -2.84
N THR A 88 25.09 6.83 -2.44
CA THR A 88 26.14 6.21 -3.25
C THR A 88 26.28 4.70 -3.00
N ALA A 89 25.70 4.17 -1.93
CA ALA A 89 25.67 2.74 -1.66
C ALA A 89 24.91 2.04 -2.80
N ARG A 90 25.63 1.77 -3.89
CA ARG A 90 25.23 0.77 -4.89
C ARG A 90 25.40 -0.58 -4.23
N GLU A 91 24.38 -1.43 -4.31
CA GLU A 91 24.64 -2.86 -4.21
C GLU A 91 25.78 -3.18 -5.17
N ASP A 92 26.89 -3.67 -4.65
CA ASP A 92 28.04 -4.14 -5.44
C ASP A 92 27.61 -5.32 -6.32
N ARG A 93 26.97 -5.00 -7.45
CA ARG A 93 26.88 -5.94 -8.57
C ARG A 93 28.09 -5.71 -9.43
N GLY A 94 29.11 -6.47 -9.14
CA GLY A 94 30.33 -6.44 -9.90
C GLY A 94 30.09 -6.64 -11.39
N SER A 95 30.40 -5.64 -12.18
CA SER A 95 30.94 -5.78 -13.53
C SER A 95 31.31 -4.41 -14.12
N ALA A 96 32.22 -4.40 -15.09
CA ALA A 96 32.85 -3.29 -15.77
C ALA A 96 31.93 -2.12 -16.13
N GLN A 97 32.49 -0.93 -16.12
CA GLN A 97 31.93 0.38 -16.47
C GLN A 97 31.04 0.38 -17.74
N ALA A 98 29.81 -0.12 -17.63
CA ALA A 98 28.79 0.18 -18.63
C ALA A 98 28.20 1.55 -18.29
N ILE A 99 28.11 2.45 -19.27
CA ILE A 99 27.39 3.71 -19.13
C ILE A 99 25.94 3.35 -18.81
N PRO A 100 25.35 3.81 -17.68
CA PRO A 100 23.97 3.48 -17.37
C PRO A 100 23.04 3.93 -18.50
N ALA A 101 22.14 3.04 -18.90
CA ALA A 101 21.10 3.39 -19.86
C ALA A 101 20.25 4.56 -19.30
N ARG A 102 19.87 5.49 -20.18
CA ARG A 102 19.13 6.70 -19.78
C ARG A 102 17.61 6.57 -19.93
N THR A 103 17.15 5.55 -20.64
CA THR A 103 15.72 5.23 -20.84
C THR A 103 15.51 3.75 -20.68
N VAL A 104 14.26 3.35 -20.42
CA VAL A 104 13.86 1.94 -20.34
C VAL A 104 14.15 1.24 -21.67
N GLY A 105 13.83 1.85 -22.82
CA GLY A 105 14.09 1.29 -24.11
C GLY A 105 15.58 1.01 -24.36
N ALA A 106 16.47 1.95 -23.97
CA ALA A 106 17.91 1.74 -24.07
C ALA A 106 18.42 0.62 -23.15
N ALA A 107 17.88 0.51 -21.94
CA ALA A 107 18.22 -0.56 -21.01
C ALA A 107 17.77 -1.93 -21.54
N LEU A 108 16.60 -2.00 -22.12
CA LEU A 108 16.03 -3.23 -22.69
C LEU A 108 16.75 -3.71 -23.95
N ALA A 109 17.30 -2.79 -24.76
CA ALA A 109 18.05 -3.14 -25.95
C ALA A 109 19.35 -3.92 -25.64
N ASP A 110 19.96 -3.64 -24.50
CA ASP A 110 21.20 -4.28 -24.05
C ASP A 110 20.97 -5.42 -23.04
N ALA A 111 19.75 -5.61 -22.57
CA ALA A 111 19.44 -6.61 -21.56
C ALA A 111 19.22 -8.00 -22.19
N ALA A 112 19.94 -8.99 -21.68
CA ALA A 112 19.71 -10.38 -22.04
C ALA A 112 18.41 -10.86 -21.42
N ASP A 113 17.40 -11.05 -22.23
CA ASP A 113 16.08 -11.62 -21.93
C ASP A 113 15.42 -11.10 -20.61
N PRO A 114 15.21 -9.77 -20.47
CA PRO A 114 14.47 -9.25 -19.35
C PRO A 114 12.98 -9.58 -19.50
N ALA A 115 12.38 -10.06 -18.44
CA ALA A 115 10.97 -10.41 -18.45
C ALA A 115 10.05 -9.20 -18.20
N LEU A 116 10.47 -8.22 -17.36
CA LEU A 116 9.61 -7.17 -16.85
C LEU A 116 10.38 -5.85 -16.65
N ALA A 117 9.78 -4.73 -17.06
CA ALA A 117 10.21 -3.39 -16.67
C ALA A 117 9.43 -2.92 -15.44
N ILE A 118 10.09 -2.20 -14.52
CA ILE A 118 9.44 -1.55 -13.38
C ILE A 118 9.64 -0.05 -13.53
N VAL A 119 8.53 0.70 -13.53
CA VAL A 119 8.51 2.16 -13.65
C VAL A 119 8.05 2.76 -12.33
N SER A 120 8.95 3.53 -11.70
CA SER A 120 8.70 4.22 -10.42
C SER A 120 9.27 5.64 -10.50
N VAL A 121 8.72 6.44 -11.41
CA VAL A 121 9.03 7.86 -11.61
C VAL A 121 7.77 8.68 -11.42
N PRO A 122 7.83 10.02 -11.22
CA PRO A 122 6.62 10.84 -11.15
C PRO A 122 5.68 10.57 -12.32
N GLY A 123 4.37 10.42 -12.05
CA GLY A 123 3.37 9.92 -13.00
C GLY A 123 3.38 10.60 -14.38
N GLN A 124 3.69 11.89 -14.43
CA GLN A 124 3.83 12.64 -15.69
C GLN A 124 4.94 12.11 -16.62
N TYR A 125 5.94 11.38 -16.08
CA TYR A 125 7.05 10.79 -16.85
C TYR A 125 6.86 9.27 -17.05
N ALA A 126 6.03 8.63 -16.25
CA ALA A 126 5.84 7.19 -16.26
C ALA A 126 5.35 6.65 -17.61
N VAL A 127 4.54 7.44 -18.31
CA VAL A 127 3.95 7.08 -19.61
C VAL A 127 5.02 6.81 -20.68
N ALA A 128 6.05 7.67 -20.77
CA ALA A 128 7.11 7.51 -21.76
C ALA A 128 7.92 6.23 -21.51
N GLU A 129 8.29 5.99 -20.24
CA GLU A 129 9.07 4.80 -19.86
C GLU A 129 8.27 3.50 -20.03
N ALA A 130 6.98 3.51 -19.70
CA ALA A 130 6.10 2.37 -19.91
C ALA A 130 5.87 2.09 -21.41
N ALA A 131 5.68 3.14 -22.22
CA ALA A 131 5.54 3.00 -23.67
C ALA A 131 6.81 2.43 -24.32
N ASP A 132 8.00 2.84 -23.86
CA ASP A 132 9.27 2.27 -24.31
C ASP A 132 9.37 0.77 -24.03
N ALA A 133 8.91 0.32 -22.84
CA ALA A 133 8.88 -1.10 -22.48
C ALA A 133 7.92 -1.89 -23.39
N ILE A 134 6.70 -1.37 -23.61
CA ILE A 134 5.69 -1.98 -24.47
C ILE A 134 6.21 -2.07 -25.93
N ALA A 135 6.81 -0.99 -26.44
CA ALA A 135 7.39 -0.97 -27.78
C ALA A 135 8.53 -1.98 -27.95
N ALA A 136 9.25 -2.29 -26.87
CA ALA A 136 10.26 -3.35 -26.82
C ALA A 136 9.66 -4.77 -26.64
N GLY A 137 8.34 -4.93 -26.65
CA GLY A 137 7.65 -6.20 -26.45
C GLY A 137 7.80 -6.76 -25.02
N ARG A 138 7.87 -5.88 -24.01
CA ARG A 138 8.04 -6.27 -22.61
C ARG A 138 6.86 -5.83 -21.75
N SER A 139 6.44 -6.71 -20.85
CA SER A 139 5.49 -6.34 -19.81
C SER A 139 6.08 -5.31 -18.87
N VAL A 140 5.22 -4.47 -18.29
CA VAL A 140 5.65 -3.38 -17.41
C VAL A 140 4.78 -3.32 -16.16
N LEU A 141 5.44 -3.11 -15.02
CA LEU A 141 4.80 -2.73 -13.78
C LEU A 141 4.98 -1.21 -13.61
N VAL A 142 3.89 -0.48 -13.66
CA VAL A 142 3.85 0.97 -13.40
C VAL A 142 3.45 1.17 -11.94
N PHE A 143 4.47 1.28 -11.08
CA PHE A 143 4.31 1.56 -9.65
C PHE A 143 3.81 2.98 -9.42
N SER A 144 4.20 3.88 -10.32
CA SER A 144 3.87 5.32 -10.26
C SER A 144 2.36 5.54 -10.20
N ASP A 145 1.95 6.39 -9.27
CA ASP A 145 0.64 7.04 -9.17
C ASP A 145 0.54 8.30 -10.04
N GLY A 146 -0.59 9.01 -9.99
CA GLY A 146 -0.75 10.30 -10.65
C GLY A 146 -0.66 10.27 -12.19
N VAL A 147 -0.78 9.10 -12.82
CA VAL A 147 -0.86 8.97 -14.29
C VAL A 147 -2.28 9.34 -14.75
N PRO A 148 -2.44 10.28 -15.72
CA PRO A 148 -3.75 10.63 -16.27
C PRO A 148 -4.48 9.39 -16.86
N VAL A 149 -5.80 9.33 -16.68
CA VAL A 149 -6.60 8.17 -17.09
C VAL A 149 -6.53 7.90 -18.60
N GLU A 150 -6.49 8.95 -19.42
CA GLU A 150 -6.34 8.83 -20.86
C GLU A 150 -5.01 8.20 -21.28
N HIS A 151 -3.95 8.44 -20.50
CA HIS A 151 -2.65 7.82 -20.71
C HIS A 151 -2.65 6.34 -20.26
N GLU A 152 -3.30 6.04 -19.15
CA GLU A 152 -3.51 4.65 -18.72
C GLU A 152 -4.22 3.84 -19.79
N VAL A 153 -5.33 4.36 -20.35
CA VAL A 153 -6.08 3.71 -21.42
C VAL A 153 -5.21 3.48 -22.65
N ALA A 154 -4.39 4.48 -23.03
CA ALA A 154 -3.50 4.37 -24.18
C ALA A 154 -2.43 3.30 -23.96
N LEU A 155 -1.80 3.25 -22.79
CA LEU A 155 -0.79 2.24 -22.46
C LEU A 155 -1.37 0.83 -22.45
N LYS A 156 -2.54 0.63 -21.82
CA LYS A 156 -3.18 -0.70 -21.75
C LYS A 156 -3.65 -1.20 -23.12
N ARG A 157 -4.13 -0.31 -23.99
CA ARG A 157 -4.45 -0.67 -25.39
C ARG A 157 -3.19 -1.07 -26.17
N ALA A 158 -2.13 -0.27 -26.08
CA ALA A 158 -0.88 -0.59 -26.76
C ALA A 158 -0.27 -1.92 -26.25
N ALA A 159 -0.37 -2.20 -24.96
CA ALA A 159 0.09 -3.45 -24.38
C ALA A 159 -0.74 -4.64 -24.84
N HIS A 160 -2.07 -4.52 -24.86
CA HIS A 160 -2.97 -5.54 -25.40
C HIS A 160 -2.65 -5.87 -26.87
N GLU A 161 -2.46 -4.85 -27.71
CA GLU A 161 -2.08 -5.01 -29.12
C GLU A 161 -0.70 -5.65 -29.28
N ALA A 162 0.23 -5.39 -28.38
CA ALA A 162 1.58 -5.97 -28.37
C ALA A 162 1.65 -7.37 -27.73
N GLY A 163 0.57 -7.86 -27.13
CA GLY A 163 0.54 -9.13 -26.39
C GLY A 163 1.40 -9.13 -25.13
N VAL A 164 1.52 -7.99 -24.46
CA VAL A 164 2.24 -7.83 -23.18
C VAL A 164 1.31 -7.24 -22.11
N LEU A 165 1.70 -7.37 -20.83
CA LEU A 165 0.88 -6.93 -19.72
C LEU A 165 1.35 -5.58 -19.16
N VAL A 166 0.42 -4.66 -18.90
CA VAL A 166 0.61 -3.49 -18.06
C VAL A 166 -0.01 -3.73 -16.69
N MET A 167 0.82 -3.86 -15.66
CA MET A 167 0.40 -3.85 -14.27
C MET A 167 0.40 -2.41 -13.77
N GLY A 168 -0.74 -1.92 -13.30
CA GLY A 168 -0.93 -0.51 -12.94
C GLY A 168 -1.52 0.35 -14.08
N PRO A 169 -1.36 1.70 -14.04
CA PRO A 169 -0.65 2.53 -13.03
C PRO A 169 -1.17 2.36 -11.60
N ASP A 170 -0.40 2.90 -10.66
CA ASP A 170 -0.68 2.75 -9.23
C ASP A 170 -0.74 1.27 -8.81
N CYS A 171 0.19 0.47 -9.35
CA CYS A 171 0.35 -0.92 -8.95
C CYS A 171 1.39 -1.01 -7.82
N GLY A 172 0.91 -0.94 -6.59
CA GLY A 172 1.76 -1.06 -5.39
C GLY A 172 2.23 -2.49 -5.12
N THR A 173 1.53 -3.50 -5.64
CA THR A 173 1.74 -4.91 -5.25
C THR A 173 1.66 -5.83 -6.45
N ALA A 174 2.71 -6.63 -6.67
CA ALA A 174 2.66 -7.78 -7.57
C ALA A 174 3.59 -8.90 -7.10
N ILE A 175 3.29 -10.13 -7.51
CA ILE A 175 4.16 -11.30 -7.35
C ILE A 175 4.16 -12.03 -8.70
N VAL A 176 5.31 -12.13 -9.33
CA VAL A 176 5.44 -12.79 -10.63
C VAL A 176 6.36 -14.00 -10.47
N SER A 177 5.83 -15.20 -10.70
CA SER A 177 6.56 -16.46 -10.54
C SER A 177 7.27 -16.60 -9.18
N GLY A 178 6.65 -16.11 -8.10
CA GLY A 178 7.17 -16.13 -6.74
C GLY A 178 8.17 -15.01 -6.43
N VAL A 179 8.39 -14.07 -7.35
CA VAL A 179 9.20 -12.87 -7.11
C VAL A 179 8.28 -11.72 -6.70
N ALA A 180 8.48 -11.23 -5.49
CA ALA A 180 7.74 -10.10 -4.93
C ALA A 180 8.22 -8.77 -5.54
N LEU A 181 7.29 -7.90 -5.91
CA LEU A 181 7.52 -6.60 -6.54
C LEU A 181 6.72 -5.52 -5.81
N GLY A 182 7.36 -4.41 -5.47
CA GLY A 182 6.74 -3.32 -4.73
C GLY A 182 6.47 -3.68 -3.26
N PHE A 183 5.29 -3.30 -2.76
CA PHE A 183 4.80 -3.69 -1.43
C PHE A 183 4.21 -5.10 -1.52
N ALA A 184 4.98 -6.10 -1.21
CA ALA A 184 4.52 -7.48 -1.33
C ALA A 184 4.98 -8.33 -0.16
N ASN A 185 4.14 -9.28 0.23
CA ASN A 185 4.44 -10.23 1.29
C ASN A 185 5.26 -11.40 0.77
N VAL A 186 6.03 -12.00 1.66
CA VAL A 186 6.72 -13.25 1.40
C VAL A 186 5.73 -14.40 1.61
N VAL A 187 5.19 -14.90 0.52
CA VAL A 187 4.21 -15.99 0.51
C VAL A 187 4.74 -17.19 -0.24
N ARG A 188 4.29 -18.40 0.15
CA ARG A 188 4.66 -19.62 -0.55
C ARG A 188 4.12 -19.65 -1.99
N ARG A 189 4.83 -20.33 -2.87
CA ARG A 189 4.29 -20.65 -4.19
C ARG A 189 3.18 -21.67 -4.07
N GLY A 190 2.14 -21.49 -4.90
CA GLY A 190 0.97 -22.37 -4.88
C GLY A 190 0.12 -22.22 -6.14
N PRO A 191 -1.03 -22.88 -6.20
CA PRO A 191 -1.82 -23.01 -7.41
C PRO A 191 -2.80 -21.84 -7.66
N VAL A 192 -2.79 -20.80 -6.84
CA VAL A 192 -3.76 -19.70 -6.96
C VAL A 192 -3.14 -18.50 -7.64
N GLY A 193 -3.69 -18.09 -8.79
CA GLY A 193 -3.40 -16.80 -9.42
C GLY A 193 -4.33 -15.72 -8.88
N LEU A 194 -3.78 -14.54 -8.58
CA LEU A 194 -4.57 -13.37 -8.20
C LEU A 194 -4.51 -12.32 -9.33
N VAL A 195 -5.65 -11.80 -9.72
CA VAL A 195 -5.77 -10.55 -10.49
C VAL A 195 -6.34 -9.51 -9.55
N ALA A 196 -5.62 -8.42 -9.34
CA ALA A 196 -5.99 -7.48 -8.28
C ALA A 196 -6.00 -6.03 -8.77
N ALA A 197 -7.17 -5.40 -8.69
CA ALA A 197 -7.34 -3.96 -8.78
C ALA A 197 -7.23 -3.30 -7.39
N SER A 198 -6.43 -3.90 -6.51
CA SER A 198 -6.25 -3.52 -5.11
C SER A 198 -4.93 -4.08 -4.57
N GLY A 199 -4.04 -3.21 -4.07
CA GLY A 199 -2.77 -3.63 -3.46
C GLY A 199 -2.98 -4.36 -2.13
N THR A 200 -3.57 -3.69 -1.15
CA THR A 200 -3.76 -4.27 0.19
C THR A 200 -4.78 -5.41 0.23
N GLY A 201 -5.78 -5.41 -0.66
CA GLY A 201 -6.66 -6.56 -0.86
C GLY A 201 -5.90 -7.79 -1.36
N ALA A 202 -4.99 -7.62 -2.32
CA ALA A 202 -4.12 -8.69 -2.80
C ALA A 202 -3.19 -9.22 -1.70
N GLN A 203 -2.63 -8.33 -0.87
CA GLN A 203 -1.81 -8.69 0.27
C GLN A 203 -2.61 -9.49 1.32
N GLN A 204 -3.81 -9.02 1.69
CA GLN A 204 -4.69 -9.76 2.62
C GLN A 204 -5.00 -11.17 2.12
N VAL A 205 -5.42 -11.29 0.87
CA VAL A 205 -5.78 -12.58 0.26
C VAL A 205 -4.57 -13.50 0.17
N SER A 206 -3.42 -13.01 -0.31
CA SER A 206 -2.21 -13.84 -0.45
C SER A 206 -1.67 -14.31 0.90
N CYS A 207 -1.76 -13.48 1.96
CA CYS A 207 -1.38 -13.86 3.31
C CYS A 207 -2.32 -14.92 3.90
N LEU A 208 -3.64 -14.81 3.68
CA LEU A 208 -4.58 -15.85 4.12
C LEU A 208 -4.36 -17.18 3.37
N LEU A 209 -4.09 -17.13 2.06
CA LEU A 209 -3.72 -18.34 1.30
C LEU A 209 -2.42 -18.96 1.80
N ASP A 210 -1.44 -18.14 2.19
CA ASP A 210 -0.21 -18.64 2.80
C ASP A 210 -0.48 -19.29 4.16
N ALA A 211 -1.27 -18.66 5.03
CA ALA A 211 -1.66 -19.19 6.32
C ALA A 211 -2.44 -20.52 6.19
N ALA A 212 -3.24 -20.69 5.13
CA ALA A 212 -3.92 -21.94 4.81
C ALA A 212 -3.01 -23.01 4.18
N GLY A 213 -1.73 -22.71 3.95
CA GLY A 213 -0.78 -23.63 3.34
C GLY A 213 -0.89 -23.81 1.83
N VAL A 214 -1.68 -22.97 1.14
CA VAL A 214 -1.96 -23.06 -0.30
C VAL A 214 -0.96 -22.24 -1.12
N GLY A 215 -0.83 -20.94 -0.85
CA GLY A 215 0.06 -20.05 -1.58
C GLY A 215 -0.46 -19.58 -2.94
N VAL A 216 0.40 -18.80 -3.63
CA VAL A 216 0.05 -18.17 -4.91
C VAL A 216 1.02 -18.54 -6.03
N SER A 217 0.53 -18.63 -7.28
CA SER A 217 1.37 -18.73 -8.49
C SER A 217 1.86 -17.34 -8.89
N HIS A 218 0.91 -16.43 -9.03
CA HIS A 218 1.12 -15.03 -9.37
C HIS A 218 0.15 -14.13 -8.62
N VAL A 219 0.55 -12.87 -8.44
CA VAL A 219 -0.33 -11.75 -8.07
C VAL A 219 -0.10 -10.66 -9.11
N LEU A 220 -1.08 -10.44 -9.97
CA LEU A 220 -1.02 -9.46 -11.05
C LEU A 220 -1.86 -8.24 -10.68
N GLY A 221 -1.19 -7.15 -10.27
CA GLY A 221 -1.83 -5.90 -9.90
C GLY A 221 -2.19 -5.08 -11.14
N VAL A 222 -3.47 -4.88 -11.41
CA VAL A 222 -3.94 -4.21 -12.63
C VAL A 222 -4.18 -2.70 -12.47
N GLY A 223 -4.00 -2.18 -11.25
CA GLY A 223 -4.30 -0.78 -10.89
C GLY A 223 -5.75 -0.56 -10.48
N GLY A 224 -5.96 0.36 -9.52
CA GLY A 224 -7.26 0.58 -8.88
C GLY A 224 -8.36 1.07 -9.82
N ARG A 225 -7.99 1.68 -10.96
CA ARG A 225 -8.96 2.23 -11.94
C ARG A 225 -9.27 1.30 -13.11
N ASP A 226 -8.61 0.14 -13.21
CA ASP A 226 -8.76 -0.75 -14.39
C ASP A 226 -10.21 -1.13 -14.65
N LEU A 227 -10.95 -1.45 -13.60
CA LEU A 227 -12.35 -1.88 -13.69
C LEU A 227 -13.38 -0.73 -13.77
N SER A 228 -12.92 0.51 -13.99
CA SER A 228 -13.80 1.65 -14.26
C SER A 228 -14.33 1.64 -15.70
N THR A 229 -15.43 2.36 -15.94
CA THR A 229 -15.96 2.59 -17.30
C THR A 229 -14.91 3.17 -18.23
N ALA A 230 -14.05 4.07 -17.75
CA ALA A 230 -13.06 4.77 -18.57
C ALA A 230 -11.96 3.83 -19.08
N VAL A 231 -11.47 2.90 -18.26
CA VAL A 231 -10.39 1.96 -18.61
C VAL A 231 -10.95 0.66 -19.20
N GLY A 232 -12.06 0.17 -18.68
CA GLY A 232 -12.82 -0.92 -19.27
C GLY A 232 -12.29 -2.32 -18.99
N GLY A 233 -11.41 -2.52 -18.00
CA GLY A 233 -10.93 -3.83 -17.57
C GLY A 233 -9.89 -4.46 -18.49
N LEU A 234 -9.17 -3.67 -19.29
CA LEU A 234 -8.23 -4.19 -20.29
C LEU A 234 -7.12 -5.02 -19.65
N ALA A 235 -6.45 -4.49 -18.62
CA ALA A 235 -5.38 -5.24 -17.96
C ALA A 235 -5.90 -6.44 -17.16
N THR A 236 -7.13 -6.37 -16.62
CA THR A 236 -7.80 -7.52 -15.99
C THR A 236 -8.01 -8.65 -16.98
N LEU A 237 -8.51 -8.36 -18.18
CA LEU A 237 -8.74 -9.36 -19.23
C LEU A 237 -7.43 -10.02 -19.68
N ASP A 238 -6.39 -9.23 -19.90
CA ASP A 238 -5.07 -9.73 -20.29
C ASP A 238 -4.43 -10.57 -19.18
N ALA A 239 -4.56 -10.14 -17.91
CA ALA A 239 -4.06 -10.86 -16.74
C ALA A 239 -4.79 -12.20 -16.54
N LEU A 240 -6.11 -12.25 -16.74
CA LEU A 240 -6.91 -13.47 -16.68
C LEU A 240 -6.47 -14.45 -17.76
N ALA A 241 -6.26 -13.99 -19.01
CA ALA A 241 -5.78 -14.81 -20.10
C ALA A 241 -4.37 -15.37 -19.82
N ALA A 242 -3.46 -14.53 -19.30
CA ALA A 242 -2.11 -14.96 -18.95
C ALA A 242 -2.09 -16.02 -17.84
N LEU A 243 -2.98 -15.91 -16.84
CA LEU A 243 -3.10 -16.91 -15.77
C LEU A 243 -3.75 -18.22 -16.26
N ASP A 244 -4.64 -18.16 -17.25
CA ASP A 244 -5.24 -19.36 -17.85
C ASP A 244 -4.23 -20.16 -18.68
N GLU A 245 -3.23 -19.49 -19.23
CA GLU A 245 -2.12 -20.13 -19.98
C GLU A 245 -1.01 -20.65 -19.05
N ASP A 246 -0.95 -20.21 -17.79
CA ASP A 246 0.08 -20.64 -16.84
C ASP A 246 -0.24 -22.02 -16.23
N PRO A 247 0.57 -23.05 -16.51
CA PRO A 247 0.32 -24.40 -16.00
C PRO A 247 0.47 -24.51 -14.45
N ALA A 248 1.03 -23.51 -13.78
CA ALA A 248 1.13 -23.47 -12.32
C ALA A 248 -0.13 -22.89 -11.67
N THR A 249 -1.05 -22.32 -12.44
CA THR A 249 -2.28 -21.70 -11.95
C THR A 249 -3.47 -22.64 -12.15
N GLU A 250 -4.06 -23.12 -11.06
CA GLU A 250 -5.24 -24.01 -11.09
C GLU A 250 -6.54 -23.27 -10.77
N ARG A 251 -6.47 -22.13 -10.11
CA ARG A 251 -7.60 -21.28 -9.73
C ARG A 251 -7.21 -19.83 -9.83
N VAL A 252 -8.15 -18.97 -10.18
CA VAL A 252 -7.96 -17.52 -10.17
C VAL A 252 -8.93 -16.87 -9.22
N LEU A 253 -8.46 -15.90 -8.44
CA LEU A 253 -9.28 -14.99 -7.64
C LEU A 253 -9.07 -13.56 -8.13
N LEU A 254 -10.15 -12.92 -8.57
CA LEU A 254 -10.19 -11.50 -8.92
C LEU A 254 -10.54 -10.69 -7.68
N VAL A 255 -9.64 -9.81 -7.24
CA VAL A 255 -9.80 -8.96 -6.05
C VAL A 255 -9.97 -7.52 -6.50
N SER A 256 -11.11 -6.90 -6.16
CA SER A 256 -11.40 -5.52 -6.58
C SER A 256 -12.37 -4.80 -5.64
N LYS A 257 -12.39 -3.47 -5.73
CA LYS A 257 -13.56 -2.66 -5.39
C LYS A 257 -14.68 -2.95 -6.41
N PRO A 258 -15.93 -2.49 -6.20
CA PRO A 258 -17.01 -2.72 -7.15
C PRO A 258 -16.63 -2.22 -8.56
N PRO A 259 -16.61 -3.11 -9.57
CA PRO A 259 -16.38 -2.71 -10.95
C PRO A 259 -17.56 -1.94 -11.53
N ALA A 260 -17.35 -1.17 -12.59
CA ALA A 260 -18.45 -0.62 -13.38
C ALA A 260 -19.30 -1.77 -13.94
N PRO A 261 -20.66 -1.67 -13.95
CA PRO A 261 -21.53 -2.79 -14.29
C PRO A 261 -21.22 -3.44 -15.65
N GLU A 262 -21.00 -2.61 -16.67
CA GLU A 262 -20.67 -3.08 -18.03
C GLU A 262 -19.28 -3.73 -18.11
N VAL A 263 -18.36 -3.34 -17.23
CA VAL A 263 -17.02 -3.95 -17.13
C VAL A 263 -17.12 -5.27 -16.38
N ALA A 264 -17.93 -5.33 -15.30
CA ALA A 264 -18.20 -6.56 -14.57
C ALA A 264 -18.78 -7.66 -15.50
N GLU A 265 -19.78 -7.29 -16.31
CA GLU A 265 -20.37 -8.22 -17.29
C GLU A 265 -19.32 -8.74 -18.29
N ARG A 266 -18.47 -7.86 -18.82
CA ARG A 266 -17.40 -8.22 -19.76
C ARG A 266 -16.39 -9.17 -19.13
N VAL A 267 -15.92 -8.85 -17.95
CA VAL A 267 -14.95 -9.67 -17.21
C VAL A 267 -15.56 -11.03 -16.86
N GLN A 268 -16.82 -11.07 -16.43
CA GLN A 268 -17.53 -12.33 -16.17
C GLN A 268 -17.69 -13.20 -17.43
N GLN A 269 -18.04 -12.58 -18.54
CA GLN A 269 -18.14 -13.29 -19.84
C GLN A 269 -16.78 -13.86 -20.26
N ALA A 270 -15.71 -13.09 -20.13
CA ALA A 270 -14.35 -13.56 -20.44
C ALA A 270 -13.95 -14.70 -19.50
N ALA A 271 -14.13 -14.54 -18.18
CA ALA A 271 -13.83 -15.56 -17.18
C ALA A 271 -14.56 -16.89 -17.44
N ALA A 272 -15.80 -16.83 -17.93
CA ALA A 272 -16.58 -18.03 -18.28
C ALA A 272 -16.04 -18.79 -19.50
N GLN A 273 -15.15 -18.20 -20.30
CA GLN A 273 -14.52 -18.85 -21.46
C GLN A 273 -13.18 -19.49 -21.12
N LEU A 274 -12.61 -19.19 -19.95
CA LEU A 274 -11.32 -19.72 -19.51
C LEU A 274 -11.45 -21.18 -19.08
N SER A 275 -10.35 -21.92 -19.20
CA SER A 275 -10.25 -23.29 -18.68
C SER A 275 -10.00 -23.29 -17.17
N THR A 276 -9.31 -22.28 -16.66
CA THR A 276 -9.03 -22.09 -15.25
C THR A 276 -10.22 -21.41 -14.55
N PRO A 277 -10.84 -22.04 -13.54
CA PRO A 277 -11.97 -21.43 -12.84
C PRO A 277 -11.60 -20.12 -12.15
N VAL A 278 -12.44 -19.10 -12.35
CA VAL A 278 -12.27 -17.76 -11.78
C VAL A 278 -13.36 -17.50 -10.73
N ARG A 279 -12.96 -17.05 -9.54
CA ARG A 279 -13.84 -16.44 -8.53
C ARG A 279 -13.63 -14.94 -8.48
N SER A 280 -14.68 -14.21 -8.08
CA SER A 280 -14.61 -12.78 -7.83
C SER A 280 -14.74 -12.50 -6.33
N ALA A 281 -13.88 -11.65 -5.81
CA ALA A 281 -13.92 -10.99 -4.51
C ALA A 281 -14.05 -9.47 -4.73
N ALA A 282 -15.06 -9.07 -5.48
CA ALA A 282 -15.43 -7.67 -5.66
C ALA A 282 -16.19 -7.21 -4.42
N LEU A 283 -15.59 -6.32 -3.64
CA LEU A 283 -16.20 -5.82 -2.40
C LEU A 283 -17.46 -5.03 -2.70
N SER A 284 -18.63 -5.55 -2.28
CA SER A 284 -19.91 -4.88 -2.36
C SER A 284 -20.82 -5.34 -1.21
N PRO A 285 -21.93 -4.67 -0.93
CA PRO A 285 -22.86 -5.09 0.13
C PRO A 285 -23.42 -6.51 -0.05
N GLU A 286 -23.49 -7.00 -1.28
CA GLU A 286 -24.03 -8.32 -1.64
C GLU A 286 -22.93 -9.38 -1.80
N SER A 287 -21.67 -8.99 -1.80
CA SER A 287 -20.54 -9.90 -2.00
C SER A 287 -19.95 -10.38 -0.67
N PRO A 288 -19.33 -11.57 -0.65
CA PRO A 288 -18.58 -11.99 0.52
C PRO A 288 -17.39 -11.05 0.75
N ASP A 289 -16.98 -10.88 1.99
CA ASP A 289 -15.72 -10.24 2.34
C ASP A 289 -14.51 -11.04 1.82
N LEU A 290 -13.30 -10.46 1.89
CA LEU A 290 -12.08 -11.08 1.37
C LEU A 290 -11.77 -12.43 2.04
N THR A 291 -12.03 -12.53 3.35
CA THR A 291 -11.80 -13.77 4.10
C THR A 291 -12.77 -14.87 3.65
N ALA A 292 -14.06 -14.55 3.55
CA ALA A 292 -15.06 -15.49 3.08
C ALA A 292 -14.82 -15.91 1.61
N ALA A 293 -14.29 -15.00 0.77
CA ALA A 293 -13.91 -15.33 -0.60
C ALA A 293 -12.73 -16.32 -0.65
N VAL A 294 -11.73 -16.15 0.23
CA VAL A 294 -10.63 -17.12 0.40
C VAL A 294 -11.14 -18.45 0.91
N GLU A 295 -11.99 -18.47 1.93
CA GLU A 295 -12.60 -19.69 2.49
C GLU A 295 -13.38 -20.48 1.43
N ALA A 296 -14.14 -19.78 0.60
CA ALA A 296 -14.85 -20.41 -0.53
C ALA A 296 -13.88 -21.00 -1.56
N LEU A 297 -12.77 -20.29 -1.85
CA LEU A 297 -11.72 -20.79 -2.76
C LEU A 297 -11.00 -22.01 -2.18
N LEU A 298 -10.70 -22.03 -0.88
CA LEU A 298 -10.15 -23.20 -0.18
C LEU A 298 -11.08 -24.41 -0.30
N GLY A 299 -12.40 -24.19 -0.17
CA GLY A 299 -13.41 -25.22 -0.41
C GLY A 299 -13.35 -25.81 -1.83
N ASP A 300 -13.16 -24.97 -2.86
CA ASP A 300 -13.00 -25.43 -4.25
C ASP A 300 -11.73 -26.25 -4.47
N LEU A 301 -10.70 -25.97 -3.69
CA LEU A 301 -9.43 -26.71 -3.71
C LEU A 301 -9.46 -27.97 -2.81
N GLY A 302 -10.56 -28.22 -2.08
CA GLY A 302 -10.67 -29.31 -1.12
C GLY A 302 -9.76 -29.14 0.10
N VAL A 303 -9.37 -27.90 0.42
CA VAL A 303 -8.52 -27.55 1.56
C VAL A 303 -9.42 -27.11 2.72
N ALA A 304 -9.15 -27.63 3.91
CA ALA A 304 -9.88 -27.20 5.11
C ALA A 304 -9.54 -25.76 5.47
N VAL A 305 -10.55 -24.99 5.84
CA VAL A 305 -10.35 -23.62 6.36
C VAL A 305 -9.66 -23.73 7.72
N PRO A 306 -8.47 -23.09 7.90
CA PRO A 306 -7.80 -23.11 9.19
C PRO A 306 -8.47 -22.13 10.18
N GLU A 307 -8.12 -22.26 11.45
CA GLU A 307 -8.29 -21.16 12.38
C GLU A 307 -7.30 -20.04 12.02
N TRP A 308 -7.84 -18.86 11.70
CA TRP A 308 -6.98 -17.74 11.27
C TRP A 308 -6.17 -17.21 12.45
N PRO A 309 -4.87 -16.89 12.25
CA PRO A 309 -4.02 -16.40 13.32
C PRO A 309 -4.60 -15.18 14.03
N ALA A 310 -4.61 -15.22 15.36
CA ALA A 310 -5.07 -14.12 16.19
C ALA A 310 -4.28 -14.05 17.50
N ARG A 311 -4.29 -12.89 18.14
CA ARG A 311 -3.87 -12.69 19.52
C ARG A 311 -4.99 -11.98 20.27
N PRO A 312 -5.52 -12.57 21.33
CA PRO A 312 -6.52 -11.87 22.15
C PRO A 312 -5.90 -10.64 22.78
N GLY A 313 -6.60 -9.52 22.71
CA GLY A 313 -6.24 -8.30 23.46
C GLY A 313 -6.74 -8.37 24.90
N ALA A 314 -6.26 -7.49 25.74
CA ALA A 314 -6.92 -7.18 26.99
C ALA A 314 -8.19 -6.39 26.65
N ALA A 315 -9.32 -7.08 26.53
CA ALA A 315 -10.62 -6.41 26.36
C ALA A 315 -11.02 -5.74 27.68
N ASP A 316 -10.49 -4.56 27.91
CA ASP A 316 -11.05 -3.68 28.93
C ASP A 316 -12.44 -3.23 28.48
N ALA A 317 -13.36 -3.08 29.43
CA ALA A 317 -14.75 -2.76 29.16
C ALA A 317 -14.85 -1.50 28.27
N VAL A 318 -15.44 -1.66 27.09
CA VAL A 318 -15.71 -0.55 26.18
C VAL A 318 -16.74 0.38 26.82
N PRO A 319 -16.50 1.70 26.89
CA PRO A 319 -17.49 2.62 27.46
C PRO A 319 -18.80 2.61 26.68
N PRO A 320 -19.96 2.75 27.37
CA PRO A 320 -21.25 2.85 26.69
C PRO A 320 -21.27 4.01 25.69
N GLY A 321 -21.87 3.75 24.51
CA GLY A 321 -21.95 4.73 23.42
C GLY A 321 -20.64 4.94 22.67
N ALA A 322 -19.70 4.00 22.77
CA ALA A 322 -18.47 4.04 21.99
C ALA A 322 -18.76 3.98 20.48
N VAL A 323 -17.95 4.71 19.73
CA VAL A 323 -18.00 4.76 18.27
C VAL A 323 -16.84 3.99 17.63
N LEU A 324 -17.00 3.57 16.38
CA LEU A 324 -15.92 2.98 15.61
C LEU A 324 -15.02 4.07 15.03
N LYS A 325 -13.72 3.97 15.27
CA LYS A 325 -12.68 4.78 14.62
C LYS A 325 -11.73 3.85 13.87
N GLY A 326 -11.93 3.73 12.58
CA GLY A 326 -11.07 2.97 11.68
C GLY A 326 -9.96 3.85 11.09
N PHE A 327 -8.69 3.55 11.35
CA PHE A 327 -7.54 4.30 10.81
C PHE A 327 -6.67 3.37 9.99
N TYR A 328 -6.90 3.35 8.68
CA TYR A 328 -6.35 2.40 7.73
C TYR A 328 -5.18 2.98 6.92
N SER A 329 -4.27 2.12 6.52
CA SER A 329 -3.25 2.40 5.50
C SER A 329 -3.62 1.81 4.14
N GLY A 330 -4.62 0.95 4.09
CA GLY A 330 -5.07 0.27 2.89
C GLY A 330 -6.54 0.56 2.57
N GLY A 331 -6.80 1.28 1.48
CA GLY A 331 -8.14 1.69 1.11
C GLY A 331 -9.12 0.53 0.91
N THR A 332 -8.67 -0.61 0.42
CA THR A 332 -9.55 -1.78 0.26
C THR A 332 -9.91 -2.43 1.59
N LEU A 333 -8.99 -2.42 2.56
CA LEU A 333 -9.28 -2.90 3.91
C LEU A 333 -10.22 -1.94 4.64
N ALA A 334 -10.08 -0.63 4.41
CA ALA A 334 -11.00 0.39 4.89
C ALA A 334 -12.41 0.20 4.30
N ASP A 335 -12.52 -0.03 2.99
CA ASP A 335 -13.80 -0.29 2.31
C ASP A 335 -14.47 -1.56 2.85
N GLU A 336 -13.72 -2.66 3.02
CA GLU A 336 -14.21 -3.90 3.62
C GLU A 336 -14.74 -3.66 5.04
N ALA A 337 -13.99 -2.92 5.86
CA ALA A 337 -14.42 -2.59 7.21
C ALA A 337 -15.71 -1.77 7.22
N MET A 338 -15.85 -0.78 6.33
CA MET A 338 -17.09 -0.01 6.20
C MET A 338 -18.27 -0.86 5.74
N LEU A 339 -18.06 -1.76 4.77
CA LEU A 339 -19.10 -2.67 4.29
C LEU A 339 -19.61 -3.62 5.39
N ILE A 340 -18.71 -4.10 6.24
CA ILE A 340 -19.04 -4.95 7.39
C ILE A 340 -19.73 -4.14 8.51
N ALA A 341 -19.27 -2.90 8.74
CA ALA A 341 -19.74 -2.08 9.85
C ALA A 341 -21.10 -1.39 9.57
N ALA A 342 -21.33 -0.93 8.35
CA ALA A 342 -22.51 -0.13 8.01
C ALA A 342 -23.87 -0.81 8.33
N PRO A 343 -24.06 -2.12 8.13
CA PRO A 343 -25.31 -2.79 8.52
C PRO A 343 -25.62 -2.74 10.02
N ALA A 344 -24.59 -2.70 10.87
CA ALA A 344 -24.74 -2.69 12.32
C ALA A 344 -24.77 -1.27 12.92
N LEU A 345 -23.93 -0.36 12.38
CA LEU A 345 -23.72 0.97 12.94
C LEU A 345 -24.46 2.08 12.21
N GLY A 346 -25.01 1.81 11.02
CA GLY A 346 -25.62 2.83 10.17
C GLY A 346 -24.58 3.66 9.41
N ASP A 347 -24.62 4.98 9.59
CA ASP A 347 -23.75 5.89 8.87
C ASP A 347 -22.30 5.84 9.38
N VAL A 348 -21.39 5.37 8.53
CA VAL A 348 -19.95 5.39 8.75
C VAL A 348 -19.34 6.39 7.76
N ARG A 349 -18.79 7.48 8.28
CA ARG A 349 -18.18 8.55 7.45
C ARG A 349 -16.75 8.18 7.06
N SER A 350 -16.31 8.62 5.87
CA SER A 350 -14.96 8.32 5.37
C SER A 350 -14.48 9.40 4.38
N ASN A 351 -13.17 9.52 4.19
CA ASN A 351 -12.57 10.25 3.06
C ASN A 351 -12.66 9.46 1.74
N THR A 352 -12.97 8.16 1.81
CA THR A 352 -13.29 7.29 0.67
C THR A 352 -14.67 6.65 0.90
N PRO A 353 -15.75 7.46 0.94
CA PRO A 353 -17.04 7.02 1.48
C PRO A 353 -17.73 6.01 0.57
N LEU A 354 -18.45 5.02 1.15
CA LEU A 354 -19.32 4.11 0.41
C LEU A 354 -20.49 4.83 -0.26
N ARG A 355 -20.88 6.01 0.26
CA ARG A 355 -21.93 6.88 -0.25
C ARG A 355 -21.47 8.34 -0.18
N PRO A 356 -21.70 9.17 -1.23
CA PRO A 356 -21.17 10.54 -1.31
C PRO A 356 -21.54 11.43 -0.12
N GLU A 357 -22.73 11.23 0.48
CA GLU A 357 -23.20 12.01 1.63
C GLU A 357 -22.44 11.74 2.92
N LEU A 358 -21.62 10.70 2.97
CA LEU A 358 -20.82 10.31 4.12
C LEU A 358 -19.35 10.79 4.02
N ASP A 359 -19.07 11.68 3.07
CA ASP A 359 -17.74 12.21 2.86
C ASP A 359 -17.26 13.04 4.06
N LEU A 360 -15.99 12.87 4.40
CA LEU A 360 -15.25 13.65 5.41
C LEU A 360 -14.59 14.89 4.81
N ASP A 361 -14.60 15.08 3.49
CA ASP A 361 -14.04 16.28 2.87
C ASP A 361 -14.94 17.50 3.16
N THR A 362 -14.33 18.51 3.76
CA THR A 362 -15.00 19.78 4.11
C THR A 362 -14.79 20.86 3.05
N GLY A 363 -14.15 20.55 1.92
CA GLY A 363 -13.66 21.52 0.94
C GLY A 363 -12.38 22.26 1.39
N GLN A 364 -11.88 21.95 2.59
CA GLN A 364 -10.59 22.40 3.13
C GLN A 364 -9.67 21.22 3.46
N GLY A 365 -10.04 20.02 3.01
CA GLY A 365 -9.37 18.74 3.28
C GLY A 365 -10.18 17.83 4.22
N THR A 366 -9.67 16.61 4.42
CA THR A 366 -10.29 15.56 5.24
C THR A 366 -10.36 15.97 6.71
N ASP A 367 -11.56 15.90 7.31
CA ASP A 367 -11.77 16.14 8.75
C ASP A 367 -11.35 14.90 9.58
N LEU A 368 -10.08 14.84 9.96
CA LEU A 368 -9.51 13.78 10.79
C LEU A 368 -10.00 13.82 12.26
N ARG A 369 -10.78 14.84 12.66
CA ARG A 369 -11.35 14.98 14.00
C ARG A 369 -12.87 14.80 14.03
N ALA A 370 -13.45 14.33 12.94
CA ALA A 370 -14.86 14.07 12.86
C ALA A 370 -15.33 13.12 13.96
N THR A 371 -16.47 13.43 14.58
CA THR A 371 -17.11 12.63 15.64
C THR A 371 -18.01 11.53 15.05
N GLY A 372 -18.40 10.55 15.86
CA GLY A 372 -19.21 9.41 15.45
C GLY A 372 -18.41 8.31 14.78
N HIS A 373 -19.10 7.41 14.06
CA HIS A 373 -18.41 6.32 13.34
C HIS A 373 -17.68 6.86 12.13
N VAL A 374 -16.36 6.65 12.11
CA VAL A 374 -15.45 7.18 11.08
C VAL A 374 -14.46 6.10 10.69
N VAL A 375 -14.22 5.95 9.39
CA VAL A 375 -13.14 5.15 8.83
C VAL A 375 -12.33 6.04 7.89
N VAL A 376 -11.03 6.18 8.14
CA VAL A 376 -10.11 6.99 7.33
C VAL A 376 -9.10 6.08 6.64
N ASP A 377 -9.02 6.20 5.32
CA ASP A 377 -7.91 5.68 4.53
C ASP A 377 -6.79 6.72 4.49
N PHE A 378 -5.73 6.50 5.27
CA PHE A 378 -4.55 7.36 5.28
C PHE A 378 -3.64 7.14 4.06
N GLY A 379 -3.89 6.07 3.29
CA GLY A 379 -3.20 5.79 2.03
C GLY A 379 -3.82 6.51 0.83
N ASP A 380 -4.93 7.21 1.01
CA ASP A 380 -5.57 7.99 -0.05
C ASP A 380 -4.65 9.11 -0.56
N ASP A 381 -4.72 9.36 -1.88
CA ASP A 381 -3.88 10.35 -2.56
C ASP A 381 -3.94 11.73 -1.92
N ALA A 382 -5.12 12.17 -1.46
CA ALA A 382 -5.29 13.48 -0.83
C ALA A 382 -4.52 13.62 0.50
N LEU A 383 -4.28 12.52 1.22
CA LEU A 383 -3.54 12.51 2.48
C LEU A 383 -2.06 12.14 2.30
N THR A 384 -1.69 11.54 1.18
CA THR A 384 -0.30 11.14 0.87
C THR A 384 0.45 12.14 0.01
N VAL A 385 -0.21 13.20 -0.47
CA VAL A 385 0.47 14.28 -1.22
C VAL A 385 1.65 14.81 -0.40
N GLY A 386 2.90 14.55 -0.88
CA GLY A 386 4.15 14.98 -0.25
C GLY A 386 4.54 14.29 1.03
N ARG A 387 3.91 13.19 1.33
CA ARG A 387 4.24 12.32 2.46
C ARG A 387 4.52 10.92 1.95
N ALA A 388 5.25 10.14 2.75
CA ALA A 388 5.35 8.72 2.49
C ALA A 388 3.98 8.05 2.76
N HIS A 389 3.73 6.97 2.02
CA HIS A 389 2.57 6.11 2.28
C HIS A 389 2.57 5.65 3.75
N PRO A 390 1.41 5.54 4.43
CA PRO A 390 1.32 5.18 5.85
C PRO A 390 1.86 3.79 6.19
N MET A 391 2.06 2.92 5.22
CA MET A 391 2.81 1.67 5.39
C MET A 391 4.31 1.88 5.62
N ILE A 392 4.87 3.04 5.21
CA ILE A 392 6.28 3.40 5.37
C ILE A 392 6.44 4.35 6.56
N ASP A 393 5.59 5.37 6.65
CA ASP A 393 5.63 6.41 7.68
C ASP A 393 4.26 6.58 8.34
N PRO A 394 4.06 6.08 9.58
CA PRO A 394 2.79 6.16 10.27
C PRO A 394 2.50 7.52 10.92
N THR A 395 3.34 8.56 10.73
CA THR A 395 3.29 9.83 11.48
C THR A 395 1.89 10.43 11.52
N LEU A 396 1.22 10.58 10.38
CA LEU A 396 -0.12 11.16 10.33
C LEU A 396 -1.17 10.32 11.08
N ARG A 397 -1.06 8.98 11.02
CA ARG A 397 -1.92 8.07 11.80
C ARG A 397 -1.65 8.20 13.31
N LEU A 398 -0.38 8.31 13.72
CA LEU A 398 -0.02 8.51 15.13
C LEU A 398 -0.56 9.84 15.65
N GLU A 399 -0.50 10.92 14.87
CA GLU A 399 -1.10 12.20 15.18
C GLU A 399 -2.64 12.10 15.35
N ALA A 400 -3.31 11.36 14.47
CA ALA A 400 -4.74 11.12 14.55
C ALA A 400 -5.13 10.27 15.79
N ILE A 401 -4.36 9.24 16.14
CA ILE A 401 -4.54 8.45 17.36
C ILE A 401 -4.40 9.34 18.60
N ALA A 402 -3.37 10.17 18.66
CA ALA A 402 -3.15 11.09 19.77
C ALA A 402 -4.28 12.13 19.89
N ALA A 403 -4.78 12.65 18.75
CA ALA A 403 -5.91 13.59 18.73
C ALA A 403 -7.21 12.92 19.21
N LEU A 404 -7.46 11.66 18.80
CA LEU A 404 -8.61 10.87 19.28
C LEU A 404 -8.54 10.67 20.80
N ALA A 405 -7.41 10.26 21.34
CA ALA A 405 -7.23 10.09 22.77
C ALA A 405 -7.48 11.40 23.56
N GLN A 406 -7.05 12.54 23.01
CA GLN A 406 -7.26 13.86 23.63
C GLN A 406 -8.70 14.35 23.53
N SER A 407 -9.48 13.88 22.57
CA SER A 407 -10.88 14.28 22.38
C SER A 407 -11.79 13.81 23.53
N GLY A 408 -11.42 12.69 24.17
CA GLY A 408 -12.24 12.03 25.18
C GLY A 408 -13.51 11.36 24.64
N GLU A 409 -13.67 11.25 23.30
CA GLU A 409 -14.77 10.52 22.68
C GLU A 409 -14.62 9.02 22.96
N PRO A 410 -15.63 8.36 23.55
CA PRO A 410 -15.59 6.91 23.72
C PRO A 410 -15.51 6.22 22.36
N ALA A 411 -14.48 5.42 22.14
CA ALA A 411 -14.24 4.82 20.85
C ALA A 411 -13.59 3.43 20.95
N VAL A 412 -13.85 2.59 19.99
CA VAL A 412 -13.05 1.41 19.63
C VAL A 412 -12.19 1.80 18.43
N LEU A 413 -10.88 1.72 18.57
CA LEU A 413 -9.93 2.03 17.51
C LEU A 413 -9.64 0.75 16.72
N LEU A 414 -9.93 0.77 15.41
CA LEU A 414 -9.64 -0.31 14.48
C LEU A 414 -8.55 0.13 13.51
N LEU A 415 -7.49 -0.66 13.39
CA LEU A 415 -6.32 -0.36 12.56
C LEU A 415 -6.01 -1.51 11.62
N ASP A 416 -5.43 -1.21 10.46
CA ASP A 416 -4.62 -2.19 9.74
C ASP A 416 -3.13 -1.97 10.01
N VAL A 417 -2.36 -3.05 9.95
CA VAL A 417 -0.90 -3.04 9.85
C VAL A 417 -0.52 -4.02 8.76
N VAL A 418 0.10 -3.54 7.70
CA VAL A 418 0.45 -4.35 6.53
C VAL A 418 1.96 -4.54 6.50
N LEU A 419 2.40 -5.79 6.59
CA LEU A 419 3.79 -6.21 6.56
C LEU A 419 4.26 -6.46 5.11
N GLY A 420 5.51 -6.87 4.95
CA GLY A 420 6.12 -7.25 3.70
C GLY A 420 7.25 -6.34 3.26
N HIS A 421 7.78 -6.61 2.08
CA HIS A 421 8.80 -5.77 1.46
C HIS A 421 8.25 -4.36 1.20
N GLY A 422 9.10 -3.37 1.36
CA GLY A 422 8.75 -1.95 1.15
C GLY A 422 8.06 -1.27 2.33
N ALA A 423 7.38 -2.02 3.21
CA ALA A 423 6.76 -1.49 4.41
C ALA A 423 7.77 -1.17 5.52
N ASP A 424 7.30 -0.48 6.58
CA ASP A 424 8.08 -0.22 7.77
C ASP A 424 8.75 -1.52 8.31
N PRO A 425 10.05 -1.51 8.60
CA PRO A 425 10.74 -2.70 9.13
C PRO A 425 10.24 -3.14 10.52
N ASP A 426 9.63 -2.24 11.30
CA ASP A 426 9.10 -2.53 12.63
C ASP A 426 7.90 -1.65 13.01
N PRO A 427 6.73 -1.85 12.35
CA PRO A 427 5.57 -0.99 12.57
C PRO A 427 5.05 -1.03 14.01
N ALA A 428 5.20 -2.15 14.72
CA ALA A 428 4.79 -2.24 16.12
C ALA A 428 5.63 -1.34 17.02
N ALA A 429 6.92 -1.11 16.73
CA ALA A 429 7.76 -0.22 17.53
C ALA A 429 7.25 1.23 17.54
N ALA A 430 6.64 1.69 16.45
CA ALA A 430 6.02 3.02 16.39
C ALA A 430 4.60 3.05 16.97
N LEU A 431 3.80 2.02 16.69
CA LEU A 431 2.38 1.98 17.06
C LEU A 431 2.16 1.62 18.54
N ALA A 432 2.84 0.60 19.08
CA ALA A 432 2.58 0.10 20.43
C ALA A 432 2.63 1.18 21.53
N PRO A 433 3.63 2.08 21.57
CA PRO A 433 3.65 3.17 22.57
C PRO A 433 2.46 4.13 22.41
N ALA A 434 2.04 4.42 21.16
CA ALA A 434 0.92 5.32 20.90
C ALA A 434 -0.41 4.70 21.32
N LEU A 435 -0.60 3.39 21.09
CA LEU A 435 -1.79 2.64 21.49
C LEU A 435 -1.91 2.56 23.01
N GLN A 436 -0.81 2.28 23.72
CA GLN A 436 -0.78 2.30 25.19
C GLN A 436 -1.11 3.69 25.73
N ALA A 437 -0.54 4.74 25.15
CA ALA A 437 -0.80 6.12 25.58
C ALA A 437 -2.24 6.57 25.29
N ALA A 438 -2.86 6.05 24.27
CA ALA A 438 -4.25 6.38 23.90
C ALA A 438 -5.27 5.83 24.93
N GLY A 439 -4.99 4.69 25.56
CA GLY A 439 -5.86 4.08 26.57
C GLY A 439 -7.25 3.70 26.05
N LEU A 440 -7.37 3.43 24.75
CA LEU A 440 -8.59 3.01 24.07
C LEU A 440 -8.59 1.50 23.85
N PRO A 441 -9.77 0.85 23.75
CA PRO A 441 -9.88 -0.48 23.17
C PRO A 441 -9.39 -0.46 21.71
N VAL A 442 -8.41 -1.32 21.41
CA VAL A 442 -7.75 -1.36 20.09
C VAL A 442 -7.89 -2.74 19.45
N VAL A 443 -8.26 -2.75 18.19
CA VAL A 443 -8.28 -3.94 17.33
C VAL A 443 -7.40 -3.69 16.11
N VAL A 444 -6.54 -4.66 15.78
CA VAL A 444 -5.61 -4.56 14.66
C VAL A 444 -5.82 -5.70 13.68
N ALA A 445 -6.03 -5.37 12.42
CA ALA A 445 -5.91 -6.29 11.31
C ALA A 445 -4.44 -6.31 10.87
N LEU A 446 -3.71 -7.37 11.20
CA LEU A 446 -2.29 -7.52 10.88
C LEU A 446 -2.14 -8.40 9.64
N VAL A 447 -1.95 -7.76 8.49
CA VAL A 447 -1.77 -8.42 7.18
C VAL A 447 -0.31 -8.74 6.98
N GLY A 448 0.02 -10.01 6.93
CA GLY A 448 1.41 -10.45 6.77
C GLY A 448 1.58 -11.95 6.96
N THR A 449 2.81 -12.40 6.83
CA THR A 449 3.22 -13.79 7.05
C THR A 449 4.38 -13.88 8.04
N GLU A 450 4.65 -15.09 8.53
CA GLU A 450 5.82 -15.32 9.37
C GLU A 450 7.14 -15.16 8.60
N ALA A 451 7.10 -15.35 7.28
CA ALA A 451 8.25 -15.21 6.40
C ALA A 451 8.56 -13.76 5.99
N ASP A 452 7.66 -12.82 6.26
CA ASP A 452 7.92 -11.40 6.03
C ASP A 452 9.10 -10.91 6.89
N PRO A 453 9.89 -9.92 6.42
CA PRO A 453 11.03 -9.39 7.17
C PRO A 453 10.69 -8.96 8.59
N GLN A 454 9.46 -8.49 8.81
CA GLN A 454 8.94 -8.06 10.10
C GLN A 454 8.56 -9.24 11.03
N GLY A 455 8.17 -10.39 10.46
CA GLY A 455 7.68 -11.57 11.18
C GLY A 455 6.32 -11.35 11.85
N TRP A 456 5.28 -12.04 11.35
CA TRP A 456 3.91 -11.83 11.83
C TRP A 456 3.79 -12.00 13.34
N SER A 457 4.30 -13.10 13.88
CA SER A 457 4.21 -13.40 15.33
C SER A 457 4.87 -12.32 16.18
N ARG A 458 6.06 -11.85 15.80
CA ARG A 458 6.77 -10.79 16.52
C ARG A 458 5.96 -9.49 16.57
N GLN A 459 5.37 -9.09 15.45
CA GLN A 459 4.56 -7.87 15.38
C GLN A 459 3.25 -8.04 16.14
N ALA A 460 2.59 -9.19 15.99
CA ALA A 460 1.35 -9.49 16.70
C ALA A 460 1.54 -9.51 18.22
N ASP A 461 2.61 -10.13 18.71
CA ASP A 461 2.89 -10.21 20.14
C ASP A 461 3.18 -8.81 20.73
N ALA A 462 3.97 -7.98 20.03
CA ALA A 462 4.27 -6.62 20.46
C ALA A 462 3.01 -5.71 20.52
N LEU A 463 2.10 -5.84 19.56
CA LEU A 463 0.84 -5.11 19.55
C LEU A 463 -0.12 -5.62 20.65
N ALA A 464 -0.15 -6.95 20.87
CA ALA A 464 -0.97 -7.55 21.92
C ALA A 464 -0.47 -7.19 23.32
N GLU A 465 0.85 -7.13 23.55
CA GLU A 465 1.46 -6.62 24.78
C GLU A 465 1.13 -5.15 25.04
N ALA A 466 0.86 -4.38 23.97
CA ALA A 466 0.35 -3.02 24.06
C ALA A 466 -1.17 -2.93 24.35
N GLY A 467 -1.86 -4.06 24.46
CA GLY A 467 -3.29 -4.15 24.77
C GLY A 467 -4.21 -4.35 23.57
N ALA A 468 -3.67 -4.40 22.33
CA ALA A 468 -4.50 -4.59 21.15
C ALA A 468 -4.94 -6.04 20.97
N ALA A 469 -6.17 -6.25 20.49
CA ALA A 469 -6.59 -7.53 19.90
C ALA A 469 -6.12 -7.58 18.44
N VAL A 470 -5.37 -8.61 18.05
CA VAL A 470 -4.73 -8.70 16.73
C VAL A 470 -5.30 -9.88 15.95
N TYR A 471 -5.69 -9.66 14.71
CA TYR A 471 -6.25 -10.66 13.80
C TYR A 471 -5.53 -10.62 12.45
N ALA A 472 -5.26 -11.80 11.87
CA ALA A 472 -4.74 -11.88 10.50
C ALA A 472 -5.80 -11.54 9.44
N SER A 473 -7.07 -11.65 9.77
CA SER A 473 -8.22 -11.32 8.91
C SER A 473 -8.79 -9.96 9.27
N ASN A 474 -8.84 -9.04 8.30
CA ASN A 474 -9.47 -7.73 8.47
C ASN A 474 -10.97 -7.84 8.75
N ALA A 475 -11.65 -8.79 8.09
CA ALA A 475 -13.07 -9.04 8.35
C ALA A 475 -13.34 -9.52 9.79
N GLN A 476 -12.48 -10.41 10.34
CA GLN A 476 -12.58 -10.84 11.73
C GLN A 476 -12.26 -9.71 12.71
N ALA A 477 -11.21 -8.93 12.44
CA ALA A 477 -10.86 -7.75 13.24
C ALA A 477 -12.05 -6.77 13.31
N THR A 478 -12.66 -6.48 12.16
CA THR A 478 -13.80 -5.57 12.08
C THR A 478 -14.99 -6.10 12.87
N ARG A 479 -15.37 -7.38 12.70
CA ARG A 479 -16.47 -8.00 13.46
C ARG A 479 -16.22 -7.95 14.96
N TYR A 480 -15.00 -8.28 15.40
CA TYR A 480 -14.65 -8.17 16.82
C TYR A 480 -14.75 -6.74 17.35
N ALA A 481 -14.35 -5.74 16.57
CA ALA A 481 -14.52 -4.33 16.96
C ALA A 481 -16.02 -3.96 17.10
N LEU A 482 -16.89 -4.51 16.24
CA LEU A 482 -18.35 -4.33 16.32
C LEU A 482 -18.96 -5.05 17.53
N ASP A 483 -18.51 -6.26 17.84
CA ASP A 483 -18.93 -7.00 19.03
C ASP A 483 -18.61 -6.20 20.30
N LEU A 484 -17.40 -5.63 20.41
CA LEU A 484 -17.03 -4.74 21.52
C LEU A 484 -17.96 -3.52 21.67
N ILE A 485 -18.40 -2.94 20.55
CA ILE A 485 -19.33 -1.80 20.56
C ILE A 485 -20.74 -2.27 20.93
N GLY A 486 -21.21 -3.41 20.38
CA GLY A 486 -22.57 -3.92 20.53
C GLY A 486 -22.85 -4.51 21.90
N GLU A 487 -21.89 -5.07 22.61
CA GLU A 487 -22.08 -5.63 23.96
C GLU A 487 -22.39 -4.56 25.02
N HIS A 488 -22.21 -3.27 24.70
CA HIS A 488 -22.36 -2.14 25.62
C HIS A 488 -23.28 -1.03 25.08
N ALA A 489 -23.99 -1.24 23.95
CA ALA A 489 -24.91 -0.29 23.32
C ALA A 489 -26.32 -0.27 23.96
#